data_33e46bf7db7176b5c35d2ae3031b00fb
#
_entry.id   33e46bf7db7176b5c35d2ae3031b00fb
#
_cell.length_a   1.000
_cell.length_b   1.000
_cell.length_c   1.000
_cell.angle_alpha   90.00
_cell.angle_beta   90.00
_cell.angle_gamma   90.00
#
_symmetry.space_group_name_H-M   'P 1'
#
loop_
_entity.id
_entity.type
_entity.pdbx_description
1 polymer ?
#
loop_
_entity_poly.entity_id
_entity_poly.type
_entity_poly.pdbx_seq_one_letter_code
_entity_poly.pdbx_strand_id
1 'polypeptide(L)'
;MARKMKSMDGNNAAAHVSYAYSEVAAIYPITPSSPMADLVDQWAAAGRKNIFGTKVRVQEMQAESGAAGAVHGSLNAGALTTTYTASQGLLLMIPNMYKMAGELLPAVFHVTARALASHTLSIFGDQSDVMACRQTGFAMLAEGNVQEVMDLSPVAHLAAIKGRVPFLNFFDGFRTSHEIQKIAVWDYDDLAEMVDMDAVNAFRQRGLNPQHPQMRGSHENGDIFFQNREASNKYYDAVPDLVEEYMGKINAKIGTNYQLFNYYGAPDADR
;
A
#
# COMPACT_ATOMS: atom_id res chain seq x y z
N MET A 1 21.60 -7.49 14.08
CA MET A 1 21.26 -8.82 14.68
C MET A 1 20.48 -9.64 13.66
N ALA A 2 20.49 -10.99 13.73
CA ALA A 2 19.64 -11.79 12.85
C ALA A 2 18.17 -11.55 13.18
N ARG A 3 17.34 -11.30 12.16
CA ARG A 3 15.89 -11.13 12.32
C ARG A 3 15.25 -12.40 12.90
N LYS A 4 14.18 -12.23 13.65
CA LYS A 4 13.40 -13.33 14.22
C LYS A 4 12.69 -14.11 13.12
N MET A 5 12.82 -15.43 13.13
CA MET A 5 12.12 -16.30 12.18
C MET A 5 10.73 -16.66 12.72
N LYS A 6 9.72 -16.58 11.84
CA LYS A 6 8.34 -17.01 12.12
C LYS A 6 7.74 -17.73 10.92
N SER A 7 6.86 -18.69 11.19
CA SER A 7 6.02 -19.29 10.14
C SER A 7 4.73 -18.48 10.00
N MET A 8 4.47 -17.99 8.80
CA MET A 8 3.27 -17.20 8.49
C MET A 8 2.99 -17.21 6.99
N ASP A 9 1.81 -16.78 6.60
CA ASP A 9 1.42 -16.58 5.22
C ASP A 9 1.60 -15.12 4.75
N GLY A 10 1.35 -14.87 3.46
CA GLY A 10 1.48 -13.54 2.88
C GLY A 10 0.51 -12.52 3.47
N ASN A 11 -0.72 -12.92 3.79
CA ASN A 11 -1.68 -12.04 4.46
C ASN A 11 -1.14 -11.55 5.82
N ASN A 12 -0.57 -12.46 6.60
CA ASN A 12 0.02 -12.11 7.90
C ASN A 12 1.25 -11.20 7.74
N ALA A 13 2.09 -11.46 6.74
CA ALA A 13 3.26 -10.63 6.44
C ALA A 13 2.84 -9.20 6.05
N ALA A 14 1.89 -9.05 5.14
CA ALA A 14 1.35 -7.74 4.73
C ALA A 14 0.65 -7.00 5.88
N ALA A 15 -0.18 -7.72 6.66
CA ALA A 15 -0.84 -7.16 7.83
C ALA A 15 0.17 -6.65 8.87
N HIS A 16 1.26 -7.41 9.11
CA HIS A 16 2.32 -7.03 10.05
C HIS A 16 2.97 -5.69 9.67
N VAL A 17 3.31 -5.52 8.41
CA VAL A 17 3.94 -4.30 7.90
C VAL A 17 2.95 -3.14 7.82
N SER A 18 1.77 -3.36 7.27
CA SER A 18 0.76 -2.30 7.14
C SER A 18 0.30 -1.78 8.48
N TYR A 19 0.19 -2.64 9.50
CA TYR A 19 -0.11 -2.22 10.87
C TYR A 19 0.94 -1.27 11.43
N ALA A 20 2.22 -1.53 11.14
CA ALA A 20 3.32 -0.68 11.60
C ALA A 20 3.20 0.76 11.08
N TYR A 21 2.86 0.91 9.80
CA TYR A 21 2.87 2.21 9.10
C TYR A 21 1.51 2.91 9.01
N SER A 22 0.43 2.33 9.55
CA SER A 22 -0.92 2.89 9.43
C SER A 22 -1.46 3.35 10.78
N GLU A 23 -2.26 4.41 10.76
CA GLU A 23 -3.04 4.91 11.89
C GLU A 23 -4.51 4.48 11.78
N VAL A 24 -4.99 4.28 10.54
CA VAL A 24 -6.35 3.84 10.22
C VAL A 24 -6.30 2.71 9.17
N ALA A 25 -7.17 1.73 9.33
CA ALA A 25 -7.48 0.74 8.31
C ALA A 25 -8.99 0.78 8.04
N ALA A 26 -9.40 1.19 6.84
CA ALA A 26 -10.79 1.13 6.42
C ALA A 26 -10.98 -0.10 5.53
N ILE A 27 -11.88 -0.99 5.93
CA ILE A 27 -11.97 -2.34 5.37
C ILE A 27 -13.37 -2.69 4.90
N TYR A 28 -13.45 -3.59 3.95
CA TYR A 28 -14.60 -4.42 3.65
C TYR A 28 -14.09 -5.80 3.22
N PRO A 29 -14.37 -6.86 4.00
CA PRO A 29 -13.75 -8.17 3.80
C PRO A 29 -14.08 -8.76 2.43
N ILE A 30 -13.05 -9.23 1.73
CA ILE A 30 -13.16 -9.97 0.47
C ILE A 30 -12.07 -11.05 0.38
N THR A 31 -12.44 -12.27 -0.02
CA THR A 31 -11.50 -13.38 -0.23
C THR A 31 -10.59 -13.10 -1.45
N PRO A 32 -9.26 -13.31 -1.35
CA PRO A 32 -8.48 -13.90 -0.26
C PRO A 32 -7.80 -12.88 0.69
N SER A 33 -8.17 -11.60 0.67
CA SER A 33 -7.53 -10.54 1.48
C SER A 33 -8.09 -10.41 2.90
N SER A 34 -9.25 -11.00 3.20
CA SER A 34 -9.91 -10.87 4.50
C SER A 34 -9.01 -11.14 5.71
N PRO A 35 -8.12 -12.16 5.69
CA PRO A 35 -7.25 -12.42 6.85
C PRO A 35 -6.35 -11.26 7.25
N MET A 36 -5.96 -10.36 6.30
CA MET A 36 -5.21 -9.16 6.65
C MET A 36 -6.03 -8.23 7.55
N ALA A 37 -7.28 -7.99 7.18
CA ALA A 37 -8.21 -7.16 7.94
C ALA A 37 -8.48 -7.75 9.32
N ASP A 38 -8.77 -9.05 9.39
CA ASP A 38 -9.03 -9.79 10.64
C ASP A 38 -7.86 -9.70 11.60
N LEU A 39 -6.63 -9.88 11.12
CA LEU A 39 -5.41 -9.78 11.93
C LEU A 39 -5.21 -8.37 12.47
N VAL A 40 -5.39 -7.35 11.64
CA VAL A 40 -5.24 -5.95 12.04
C VAL A 40 -6.27 -5.57 13.08
N ASP A 41 -7.52 -6.02 12.95
CA ASP A 41 -8.57 -5.79 13.94
C ASP A 41 -8.26 -6.49 15.27
N GLN A 42 -7.86 -7.75 15.22
CA GLN A 42 -7.44 -8.51 16.41
C GLN A 42 -6.28 -7.82 17.15
N TRP A 43 -5.27 -7.36 16.44
CA TRP A 43 -4.14 -6.67 17.05
C TRP A 43 -4.53 -5.31 17.62
N ALA A 44 -5.40 -4.58 16.95
CA ALA A 44 -5.93 -3.30 17.44
C ALA A 44 -6.76 -3.50 18.73
N ALA A 45 -7.63 -4.53 18.76
CA ALA A 45 -8.40 -4.92 19.94
C ALA A 45 -7.50 -5.35 21.11
N ALA A 46 -6.42 -6.08 20.81
CA ALA A 46 -5.41 -6.48 21.80
C ALA A 46 -4.52 -5.32 22.30
N GLY A 47 -4.69 -4.11 21.75
CA GLY A 47 -3.94 -2.92 22.18
C GLY A 47 -2.54 -2.79 21.58
N ARG A 48 -2.21 -3.57 20.53
CA ARG A 48 -0.91 -3.44 19.83
C ARG A 48 -0.73 -2.02 19.32
N LYS A 49 0.47 -1.49 19.49
CA LYS A 49 0.82 -0.17 18.97
C LYS A 49 1.56 -0.28 17.65
N ASN A 50 1.29 0.67 16.75
CA ASN A 50 2.07 0.91 15.55
C ASN A 50 3.38 1.65 15.88
N ILE A 51 4.19 1.97 14.88
CA ILE A 51 5.46 2.69 15.08
C ILE A 51 5.27 4.14 15.58
N PHE A 52 4.08 4.70 15.44
CA PHE A 52 3.74 6.04 15.94
C PHE A 52 3.23 6.03 17.39
N GLY A 53 3.22 4.86 18.04
CA GLY A 53 2.81 4.69 19.43
C GLY A 53 1.29 4.65 19.64
N THR A 54 0.50 4.56 18.58
CA THR A 54 -0.97 4.49 18.63
C THR A 54 -1.48 3.11 18.19
N LYS A 55 -2.72 2.78 18.55
CA LYS A 55 -3.42 1.62 18.00
C LYS A 55 -3.98 2.00 16.62
N VAL A 56 -3.95 1.08 15.67
CA VAL A 56 -4.65 1.27 14.40
C VAL A 56 -6.15 1.31 14.66
N ARG A 57 -6.82 2.33 14.14
CA ARG A 57 -8.27 2.40 14.13
C ARG A 57 -8.80 1.61 12.94
N VAL A 58 -9.46 0.50 13.22
CA VAL A 58 -10.10 -0.31 12.18
C VAL A 58 -11.55 0.13 12.02
N GLN A 59 -11.97 0.32 10.79
CA GLN A 59 -13.34 0.71 10.46
C GLN A 59 -13.86 -0.17 9.32
N GLU A 60 -14.77 -1.06 9.62
CA GLU A 60 -15.50 -1.84 8.62
C GLU A 60 -16.60 -0.99 7.99
N MET A 61 -16.71 -1.07 6.67
CA MET A 61 -17.67 -0.33 5.85
C MET A 61 -18.70 -1.28 5.23
N GLN A 62 -19.66 -0.75 4.44
CA GLN A 62 -20.72 -1.55 3.83
C GLN A 62 -20.37 -2.10 2.44
N ALA A 63 -19.31 -1.57 1.83
CA ALA A 63 -18.79 -1.96 0.52
C ALA A 63 -17.36 -1.45 0.35
N GLU A 64 -16.64 -2.01 -0.62
CA GLU A 64 -15.28 -1.58 -0.94
C GLU A 64 -15.22 -0.11 -1.38
N SER A 65 -16.22 0.37 -2.12
CA SER A 65 -16.32 1.79 -2.47
C SER A 65 -16.46 2.69 -1.23
N GLY A 66 -17.19 2.23 -0.22
CA GLY A 66 -17.29 2.89 1.08
C GLY A 66 -15.96 2.88 1.83
N ALA A 67 -15.25 1.74 1.82
CA ALA A 67 -13.91 1.63 2.40
C ALA A 67 -12.92 2.60 1.73
N ALA A 68 -12.91 2.67 0.40
CA ALA A 68 -12.09 3.61 -0.35
C ALA A 68 -12.44 5.08 -0.05
N GLY A 69 -13.74 5.39 0.12
CA GLY A 69 -14.19 6.72 0.57
C GLY A 69 -13.69 7.07 1.96
N ALA A 70 -13.72 6.12 2.89
CA ALA A 70 -13.19 6.29 4.24
C ALA A 70 -11.66 6.46 4.25
N VAL A 71 -10.93 5.68 3.43
CA VAL A 71 -9.48 5.87 3.22
C VAL A 71 -9.18 7.28 2.72
N HIS A 72 -9.90 7.73 1.67
CA HIS A 72 -9.72 9.06 1.10
C HIS A 72 -9.96 10.16 2.14
N GLY A 73 -11.06 10.10 2.88
CA GLY A 73 -11.39 11.07 3.92
C GLY A 73 -10.38 11.09 5.08
N SER A 74 -9.95 9.91 5.52
CA SER A 74 -8.96 9.76 6.59
C SER A 74 -7.59 10.33 6.19
N LEU A 75 -7.12 10.04 4.98
CA LEU A 75 -5.88 10.63 4.44
C LEU A 75 -5.98 12.15 4.31
N ASN A 76 -7.14 12.67 3.87
CA ASN A 76 -7.37 14.11 3.81
C ASN A 76 -7.36 14.78 5.20
N ALA A 77 -7.74 14.03 6.23
CA ALA A 77 -7.63 14.50 7.63
C ALA A 77 -6.20 14.38 8.19
N GLY A 78 -5.24 13.85 7.42
CA GLY A 78 -3.84 13.75 7.82
C GLY A 78 -3.48 12.47 8.59
N ALA A 79 -4.32 11.43 8.55
CA ALA A 79 -4.01 10.13 9.13
C ALA A 79 -3.52 9.15 8.06
N LEU A 80 -2.39 8.48 8.29
CA LEU A 80 -1.86 7.44 7.41
C LEU A 80 -2.81 6.24 7.40
N THR A 81 -3.34 5.92 6.22
CA THR A 81 -4.47 5.00 6.10
C THR A 81 -4.21 3.95 5.01
N THR A 82 -4.60 2.71 5.31
CA THR A 82 -4.51 1.56 4.41
C THR A 82 -5.86 0.86 4.24
N THR A 83 -5.94 -0.01 3.25
CA THR A 83 -7.06 -0.95 3.04
C THR A 83 -6.55 -2.27 2.46
N TYR A 84 -7.38 -3.31 2.55
CA TYR A 84 -7.10 -4.68 2.08
C TYR A 84 -8.24 -5.11 1.16
N THR A 85 -7.91 -5.54 -0.06
CA THR A 85 -8.94 -5.86 -1.06
C THR A 85 -8.44 -6.86 -2.11
N ALA A 86 -9.32 -7.21 -3.03
CA ALA A 86 -9.07 -8.12 -4.15
C ALA A 86 -10.13 -7.92 -5.25
N SER A 87 -9.81 -8.28 -6.49
CA SER A 87 -10.77 -8.51 -7.58
C SER A 87 -11.80 -7.37 -7.77
N GLN A 88 -13.10 -7.71 -7.83
CA GLN A 88 -14.17 -6.71 -7.97
C GLN A 88 -14.16 -5.65 -6.87
N GLY A 89 -13.74 -6.01 -5.67
CA GLY A 89 -13.59 -5.05 -4.58
C GLY A 89 -12.62 -3.93 -4.92
N LEU A 90 -11.46 -4.28 -5.50
CA LEU A 90 -10.50 -3.29 -5.98
C LEU A 90 -11.10 -2.42 -7.11
N LEU A 91 -11.85 -3.01 -8.03
CA LEU A 91 -12.50 -2.26 -9.11
C LEU A 91 -13.52 -1.24 -8.59
N LEU A 92 -14.25 -1.56 -7.52
CA LEU A 92 -15.17 -0.63 -6.87
C LEU A 92 -14.47 0.57 -6.20
N MET A 93 -13.16 0.47 -5.97
CA MET A 93 -12.36 1.53 -5.39
C MET A 93 -11.79 2.52 -6.43
N ILE A 94 -11.81 2.19 -7.72
CA ILE A 94 -11.18 2.95 -8.81
C ILE A 94 -11.52 4.45 -8.79
N PRO A 95 -12.78 4.90 -8.66
CA PRO A 95 -13.09 6.31 -8.63
C PRO A 95 -12.36 7.08 -7.50
N ASN A 96 -12.27 6.47 -6.32
CA ASN A 96 -11.53 7.05 -5.19
C ASN A 96 -10.02 6.96 -5.37
N MET A 97 -9.51 5.94 -6.06
CA MET A 97 -8.09 5.83 -6.40
C MET A 97 -7.63 7.00 -7.25
N TYR A 98 -8.38 7.36 -8.31
CA TYR A 98 -8.09 8.56 -9.11
C TYR A 98 -8.04 9.82 -8.23
N LYS A 99 -8.94 9.95 -7.26
CA LYS A 99 -8.97 11.09 -6.33
C LYS A 99 -7.73 11.12 -5.44
N MET A 100 -7.39 10.00 -4.81
CA MET A 100 -6.21 9.91 -3.95
C MET A 100 -4.91 10.19 -4.70
N ALA A 101 -4.79 9.65 -5.91
CA ALA A 101 -3.63 9.89 -6.78
C ALA A 101 -3.53 11.37 -7.21
N GLY A 102 -4.64 11.96 -7.67
CA GLY A 102 -4.67 13.36 -8.10
C GLY A 102 -4.43 14.35 -6.96
N GLU A 103 -4.81 14.01 -5.74
CA GLU A 103 -4.58 14.81 -4.53
C GLU A 103 -3.21 14.53 -3.88
N LEU A 104 -2.40 13.64 -4.44
CA LEU A 104 -1.07 13.26 -3.96
C LEU A 104 -1.10 12.79 -2.49
N LEU A 105 -2.04 11.89 -2.19
CA LEU A 105 -2.23 11.30 -0.87
C LEU A 105 -1.48 9.96 -0.75
N PRO A 106 -0.73 9.73 0.33
CA PRO A 106 0.12 8.54 0.50
C PRO A 106 -0.69 7.30 0.92
N ALA A 107 -1.64 6.87 0.11
CA ALA A 107 -2.39 5.64 0.33
C ALA A 107 -1.54 4.42 -0.01
N VAL A 108 -1.68 3.34 0.76
CA VAL A 108 -1.18 2.02 0.37
C VAL A 108 -2.33 1.02 0.45
N PHE A 109 -2.65 0.41 -0.69
CA PHE A 109 -3.64 -0.65 -0.79
C PHE A 109 -2.90 -1.98 -0.87
N HIS A 110 -3.16 -2.88 0.06
CA HIS A 110 -2.66 -4.25 0.00
C HIS A 110 -3.66 -5.13 -0.73
N VAL A 111 -3.23 -5.73 -1.83
CA VAL A 111 -4.10 -6.47 -2.73
C VAL A 111 -3.62 -7.90 -2.89
N THR A 112 -4.48 -8.84 -2.56
CA THR A 112 -4.30 -10.25 -2.94
C THR A 112 -4.93 -10.44 -4.31
N ALA A 113 -4.11 -10.32 -5.37
CA ALA A 113 -4.58 -10.31 -6.74
C ALA A 113 -5.39 -11.56 -7.08
N ARG A 114 -6.62 -11.38 -7.54
CA ARG A 114 -7.60 -12.43 -7.81
C ARG A 114 -8.30 -12.18 -9.14
N ALA A 115 -8.60 -13.28 -9.86
CA ALA A 115 -9.34 -13.23 -11.11
C ALA A 115 -10.64 -12.42 -10.98
N LEU A 116 -10.94 -11.61 -11.99
CA LEU A 116 -12.21 -10.90 -12.09
C LEU A 116 -13.32 -11.89 -12.46
N ALA A 117 -14.44 -11.82 -11.75
CA ALA A 117 -15.63 -12.59 -12.11
C ALA A 117 -16.17 -12.11 -13.45
N SER A 118 -16.47 -13.05 -14.34
CA SER A 118 -17.07 -12.81 -15.65
C SER A 118 -18.21 -13.79 -15.88
N HIS A 119 -18.02 -14.84 -16.70
CA HIS A 119 -19.00 -15.91 -16.86
C HIS A 119 -19.18 -16.76 -15.59
N THR A 120 -18.19 -16.78 -14.73
CA THR A 120 -18.21 -17.42 -13.40
C THR A 120 -17.19 -16.76 -12.48
N LEU A 121 -17.22 -17.12 -11.21
CA LEU A 121 -16.27 -16.68 -10.20
C LEU A 121 -15.09 -17.65 -10.12
N SER A 122 -13.87 -17.14 -10.15
CA SER A 122 -12.65 -17.84 -9.69
C SER A 122 -12.04 -17.06 -8.53
N ILE A 123 -11.73 -17.78 -7.44
CA ILE A 123 -11.09 -17.17 -6.26
C ILE A 123 -9.57 -17.22 -6.31
N PHE A 124 -9.00 -17.88 -7.32
CA PHE A 124 -7.54 -18.04 -7.44
C PHE A 124 -6.86 -16.80 -8.04
N GLY A 125 -5.54 -16.78 -7.86
CA GLY A 125 -4.68 -15.68 -8.28
C GLY A 125 -4.71 -15.41 -9.78
N ASP A 126 -4.80 -14.13 -10.09
CA ASP A 126 -4.75 -13.56 -11.42
C ASP A 126 -4.57 -12.05 -11.26
N GLN A 127 -3.83 -11.40 -12.14
CA GLN A 127 -3.52 -9.99 -12.02
C GLN A 127 -4.45 -9.07 -12.83
N SER A 128 -5.58 -9.57 -13.35
CA SER A 128 -6.53 -8.76 -14.13
C SER A 128 -7.13 -7.61 -13.32
N ASP A 129 -7.31 -7.78 -12.02
CA ASP A 129 -7.81 -6.76 -11.10
C ASP A 129 -6.81 -5.59 -10.94
N VAL A 130 -5.56 -5.87 -10.60
CA VAL A 130 -4.53 -4.82 -10.45
C VAL A 130 -4.20 -4.17 -11.79
N MET A 131 -4.18 -4.92 -12.89
CA MET A 131 -3.97 -4.39 -14.22
C MET A 131 -5.11 -3.48 -14.69
N ALA A 132 -6.34 -3.71 -14.25
CA ALA A 132 -7.44 -2.78 -14.48
C ALA A 132 -7.24 -1.42 -13.79
N CYS A 133 -6.46 -1.39 -12.71
CA CYS A 133 -6.17 -0.18 -11.95
C CYS A 133 -4.92 0.58 -12.40
N ARG A 134 -4.15 0.08 -13.37
CA ARG A 134 -2.88 0.68 -13.81
C ARG A 134 -2.96 2.14 -14.25
N GLN A 135 -4.14 2.62 -14.64
CA GLN A 135 -4.37 4.00 -15.10
C GLN A 135 -4.78 4.96 -13.98
N THR A 136 -4.98 4.48 -12.75
CA THR A 136 -5.48 5.30 -11.65
C THR A 136 -4.47 6.30 -11.10
N GLY A 137 -3.18 6.11 -11.41
CA GLY A 137 -2.08 6.87 -10.85
C GLY A 137 -1.48 6.30 -9.57
N PHE A 138 -1.89 5.10 -9.16
CA PHE A 138 -1.18 4.34 -8.13
C PHE A 138 0.08 3.72 -8.70
N ALA A 139 1.20 3.87 -8.03
CA ALA A 139 2.39 3.07 -8.29
C ALA A 139 2.12 1.61 -7.91
N MET A 140 2.71 0.67 -8.63
CA MET A 140 2.43 -0.76 -8.47
C MET A 140 3.69 -1.50 -8.04
N LEU A 141 3.65 -2.17 -6.88
CA LEU A 141 4.72 -3.01 -6.36
C LEU A 141 4.23 -4.45 -6.23
N ALA A 142 4.86 -5.36 -7.00
CA ALA A 142 4.52 -6.78 -7.02
C ALA A 142 5.48 -7.59 -6.16
N GLU A 143 4.96 -8.56 -5.43
CA GLU A 143 5.70 -9.44 -4.52
C GLU A 143 5.43 -10.90 -4.87
N GLY A 144 6.48 -11.69 -5.06
CA GLY A 144 6.40 -13.06 -5.59
C GLY A 144 6.29 -14.18 -4.55
N ASN A 145 6.60 -13.88 -3.27
CA ASN A 145 6.59 -14.87 -2.19
C ASN A 145 6.42 -14.19 -0.82
N VAL A 146 6.19 -14.99 0.22
CA VAL A 146 5.90 -14.47 1.58
C VAL A 146 7.03 -13.65 2.18
N GLN A 147 8.30 -14.01 1.88
CA GLN A 147 9.45 -13.22 2.35
C GLN A 147 9.51 -11.86 1.66
N GLU A 148 9.24 -11.82 0.35
CA GLU A 148 9.17 -10.54 -0.38
C GLU A 148 8.02 -9.67 0.13
N VAL A 149 6.86 -10.23 0.44
CA VAL A 149 5.77 -9.47 1.08
C VAL A 149 6.24 -8.81 2.37
N MET A 150 6.96 -9.55 3.22
CA MET A 150 7.53 -9.00 4.47
C MET A 150 8.57 -7.92 4.20
N ASP A 151 9.42 -8.09 3.19
CA ASP A 151 10.58 -7.23 2.96
C ASP A 151 10.25 -6.01 2.08
N LEU A 152 9.34 -6.12 1.11
CA LEU A 152 9.04 -5.06 0.14
C LEU A 152 7.79 -4.24 0.49
N SER A 153 6.83 -4.78 1.23
CA SER A 153 5.69 -3.97 1.69
C SER A 153 6.11 -2.68 2.43
N PRO A 154 7.22 -2.65 3.23
CA PRO A 154 7.72 -1.41 3.79
C PRO A 154 8.09 -0.37 2.73
N VAL A 155 8.64 -0.79 1.58
CA VAL A 155 9.01 0.11 0.48
C VAL A 155 7.80 0.89 -0.02
N ALA A 156 6.65 0.20 -0.22
CA ALA A 156 5.42 0.84 -0.67
C ALA A 156 4.97 1.96 0.30
N HIS A 157 4.97 1.69 1.61
CA HIS A 157 4.59 2.68 2.62
C HIS A 157 5.57 3.86 2.68
N LEU A 158 6.88 3.57 2.73
CA LEU A 158 7.92 4.58 2.85
C LEU A 158 8.00 5.47 1.61
N ALA A 159 7.92 4.87 0.41
CA ALA A 159 7.92 5.60 -0.85
C ALA A 159 6.63 6.43 -1.01
N ALA A 160 5.46 5.89 -0.62
CA ALA A 160 4.21 6.65 -0.64
C ALA A 160 4.27 7.89 0.26
N ILE A 161 4.75 7.75 1.48
CA ILE A 161 4.87 8.86 2.44
C ILE A 161 5.81 9.95 1.91
N LYS A 162 7.01 9.57 1.46
CA LYS A 162 8.03 10.51 0.98
C LYS A 162 7.68 11.09 -0.39
N GLY A 163 7.22 10.24 -1.32
CA GLY A 163 6.92 10.61 -2.70
C GLY A 163 5.55 11.22 -2.92
N ARG A 164 4.62 11.10 -1.97
CA ARG A 164 3.24 11.58 -2.08
C ARG A 164 2.45 10.92 -3.23
N VAL A 165 2.87 9.74 -3.66
CA VAL A 165 2.19 8.94 -4.68
C VAL A 165 1.65 7.69 -4.00
N PRO A 166 0.37 7.34 -4.17
CA PRO A 166 -0.20 6.14 -3.56
C PRO A 166 0.32 4.87 -4.25
N PHE A 167 0.28 3.75 -3.52
CA PHE A 167 0.76 2.46 -3.99
C PHE A 167 -0.31 1.38 -3.94
N LEU A 168 -0.34 0.54 -4.97
CA LEU A 168 -0.86 -0.81 -4.93
C LEU A 168 0.31 -1.74 -4.58
N ASN A 169 0.30 -2.30 -3.39
CA ASN A 169 1.21 -3.35 -2.95
C ASN A 169 0.49 -4.68 -3.10
N PHE A 170 0.90 -5.54 -4.02
CA PHE A 170 0.11 -6.72 -4.36
C PHE A 170 0.95 -7.98 -4.53
N PHE A 171 0.31 -9.08 -4.22
CA PHE A 171 0.85 -10.44 -4.35
C PHE A 171 -0.27 -11.40 -4.76
N ASP A 172 0.12 -12.60 -5.19
CA ASP A 172 -0.82 -13.59 -5.71
C ASP A 172 -1.81 -14.07 -4.64
N GLY A 173 -3.07 -14.07 -5.01
CA GLY A 173 -4.15 -14.60 -4.18
C GLY A 173 -4.08 -16.13 -4.09
N PHE A 174 -4.23 -16.68 -2.90
CA PHE A 174 -4.11 -18.07 -2.47
C PHE A 174 -2.69 -18.65 -2.49
N ARG A 175 -1.89 -18.48 -3.52
CA ARG A 175 -0.50 -18.94 -3.47
C ARG A 175 0.27 -18.19 -2.40
N THR A 176 0.63 -16.95 -2.67
CA THR A 176 1.40 -16.16 -1.70
C THR A 176 0.57 -15.81 -0.46
N SER A 177 -0.71 -15.44 -0.63
CA SER A 177 -1.54 -14.97 0.47
C SER A 177 -1.82 -16.01 1.56
N HIS A 178 -1.88 -17.30 1.22
CA HIS A 178 -2.19 -18.40 2.13
C HIS A 178 -1.09 -19.46 2.23
N GLU A 179 0.00 -19.30 1.50
CA GLU A 179 1.15 -20.21 1.61
C GLU A 179 1.93 -19.93 2.88
N ILE A 180 2.04 -20.93 3.74
CA ILE A 180 2.82 -20.80 4.98
C ILE A 180 4.29 -21.04 4.70
N GLN A 181 5.10 -20.01 4.93
CA GLN A 181 6.55 -20.06 4.84
C GLN A 181 7.19 -19.66 6.17
N LYS A 182 8.38 -20.19 6.44
CA LYS A 182 9.21 -19.73 7.55
C LYS A 182 10.08 -18.59 7.07
N ILE A 183 9.74 -17.37 7.49
CA ILE A 183 10.36 -16.13 7.04
C ILE A 183 11.02 -15.34 8.16
N ALA A 184 11.95 -14.48 7.80
CA ALA A 184 12.53 -13.49 8.70
C ALA A 184 11.60 -12.26 8.80
N VAL A 185 11.23 -11.87 10.01
CA VAL A 185 10.22 -10.85 10.29
C VAL A 185 10.89 -9.57 10.78
N TRP A 186 10.40 -8.40 10.34
CA TRP A 186 10.82 -7.12 10.87
C TRP A 186 10.38 -6.91 12.31
N ASP A 187 11.27 -6.39 13.13
CA ASP A 187 10.87 -5.74 14.38
C ASP A 187 10.39 -4.31 14.09
N TYR A 188 9.49 -3.79 14.94
CA TYR A 188 8.91 -2.45 14.72
C TYR A 188 9.93 -1.32 14.91
N ASP A 189 10.97 -1.54 15.69
CA ASP A 189 12.06 -0.57 15.83
C ASP A 189 12.83 -0.42 14.51
N ASP A 190 13.09 -1.52 13.81
CA ASP A 190 13.71 -1.49 12.48
C ASP A 190 12.84 -0.77 11.43
N LEU A 191 11.52 -0.98 11.48
CA LEU A 191 10.57 -0.30 10.59
C LEU A 191 10.49 1.20 10.91
N ALA A 192 10.51 1.56 12.18
CA ALA A 192 10.49 2.96 12.64
C ALA A 192 11.75 3.73 12.21
N GLU A 193 12.92 3.07 12.26
CA GLU A 193 14.19 3.69 11.85
C GLU A 193 14.23 4.11 10.37
N MET A 194 13.47 3.40 9.51
CA MET A 194 13.43 3.69 8.07
C MET A 194 12.51 4.85 7.69
N VAL A 195 11.63 5.30 8.60
CA VAL A 195 10.62 6.33 8.32
C VAL A 195 11.25 7.72 8.23
N ASP A 196 10.92 8.44 7.18
CA ASP A 196 11.15 9.87 7.09
C ASP A 196 10.06 10.61 7.88
N MET A 197 10.35 10.94 9.15
CA MET A 197 9.40 11.61 10.03
C MET A 197 9.09 13.05 9.60
N ASP A 198 9.99 13.70 8.87
CA ASP A 198 9.71 15.03 8.31
C ASP A 198 8.66 14.94 7.21
N ALA A 199 8.71 13.90 6.36
CA ALA A 199 7.69 13.62 5.37
C ALA A 199 6.33 13.28 6.02
N VAL A 200 6.30 12.50 7.10
CA VAL A 200 5.09 12.21 7.89
C VAL A 200 4.50 13.50 8.47
N ASN A 201 5.32 14.35 9.09
CA ASN A 201 4.88 15.59 9.67
C ASN A 201 4.38 16.55 8.60
N ALA A 202 5.06 16.66 7.47
CA ALA A 202 4.62 17.45 6.32
C ALA A 202 3.28 16.95 5.75
N PHE A 203 3.05 15.63 5.72
CA PHE A 203 1.76 15.06 5.34
C PHE A 203 0.66 15.46 6.32
N ARG A 204 0.89 15.33 7.63
CA ARG A 204 -0.07 15.71 8.67
C ARG A 204 -0.41 17.22 8.65
N GLN A 205 0.58 18.07 8.39
CA GLN A 205 0.38 19.52 8.27
C GLN A 205 -0.49 19.89 7.06
N ARG A 206 -0.49 19.10 6.00
CA ARG A 206 -1.37 19.27 4.85
C ARG A 206 -2.78 18.72 5.07
N GLY A 207 -3.06 18.08 6.20
CA GLY A 207 -4.39 17.60 6.55
C GLY A 207 -5.42 18.74 6.59
N LEU A 208 -6.68 18.43 6.24
CA LEU A 208 -7.78 19.39 6.35
C LEU A 208 -7.97 19.80 7.83
N ASN A 209 -7.75 21.06 8.11
CA ASN A 209 -7.80 21.61 9.45
C ASN A 209 -8.47 22.99 9.42
N PRO A 210 -9.51 23.24 10.25
CA PRO A 210 -10.16 24.56 10.34
C PRO A 210 -9.22 25.71 10.67
N GLN A 211 -8.13 25.45 11.39
CA GLN A 211 -7.13 26.48 11.73
C GLN A 211 -6.20 26.82 10.55
N HIS A 212 -6.06 25.90 9.60
CA HIS A 212 -5.28 26.05 8.38
C HIS A 212 -6.09 25.54 7.19
N PRO A 213 -7.15 26.28 6.79
CA PRO A 213 -8.07 25.79 5.78
C PRO A 213 -7.36 25.62 4.42
N GLN A 214 -7.57 24.49 3.79
CA GLN A 214 -7.08 24.18 2.45
C GLN A 214 -8.25 23.70 1.61
N MET A 215 -8.21 24.02 0.32
CA MET A 215 -9.19 23.52 -0.66
C MET A 215 -8.56 22.40 -1.49
N ARG A 216 -9.26 21.27 -1.57
CA ARG A 216 -8.88 20.11 -2.40
C ARG A 216 -10.10 19.54 -3.08
N GLY A 217 -9.88 18.90 -4.22
CA GLY A 217 -10.95 18.23 -4.93
C GLY A 217 -12.06 19.16 -5.39
N SER A 218 -11.75 20.44 -5.59
CA SER A 218 -12.67 21.45 -6.08
C SER A 218 -12.99 21.26 -7.58
N HIS A 219 -13.86 22.13 -8.11
CA HIS A 219 -14.13 22.19 -9.53
C HIS A 219 -13.15 23.15 -10.21
N GLU A 220 -12.58 22.71 -11.34
CA GLU A 220 -11.64 23.47 -12.15
C GLU A 220 -12.08 23.48 -13.60
N ASN A 221 -11.87 24.58 -14.31
CA ASN A 221 -12.01 24.64 -15.75
C ASN A 221 -10.84 23.93 -16.44
N GLY A 222 -11.01 23.55 -17.70
CA GLY A 222 -10.07 22.69 -18.43
C GLY A 222 -8.63 23.21 -18.47
N ASP A 223 -8.44 24.52 -18.52
CA ASP A 223 -7.11 25.17 -18.53
C ASP A 223 -6.38 24.98 -17.18
N ILE A 224 -7.06 25.27 -16.06
CA ILE A 224 -6.51 25.09 -14.71
C ILE A 224 -6.32 23.60 -14.41
N PHE A 225 -7.29 22.77 -14.76
CA PHE A 225 -7.22 21.32 -14.56
C PHE A 225 -5.99 20.72 -15.24
N PHE A 226 -5.70 21.10 -16.48
CA PHE A 226 -4.52 20.64 -17.21
C PHE A 226 -3.23 21.04 -16.49
N GLN A 227 -3.09 22.30 -16.08
CA GLN A 227 -1.90 22.79 -15.39
C GLN A 227 -1.65 22.06 -14.07
N ASN A 228 -2.71 21.81 -13.29
CA ASN A 228 -2.59 21.08 -12.03
C ASN A 228 -2.22 19.60 -12.24
N ARG A 229 -2.71 18.99 -13.32
CA ARG A 229 -2.30 17.63 -13.73
C ARG A 229 -0.81 17.60 -14.10
N GLU A 230 -0.33 18.53 -14.91
CA GLU A 230 1.09 18.64 -15.27
C GLU A 230 2.00 18.90 -14.05
N ALA A 231 1.55 19.73 -13.10
CA ALA A 231 2.30 20.02 -11.88
C ALA A 231 2.54 18.78 -11.00
N SER A 232 1.78 17.71 -11.19
CA SER A 232 1.97 16.44 -10.46
C SER A 232 3.10 15.58 -11.02
N ASN A 233 3.55 15.79 -12.27
CA ASN A 233 4.53 14.93 -12.95
C ASN A 233 5.82 14.76 -12.15
N LYS A 234 6.34 15.82 -11.53
CA LYS A 234 7.56 15.76 -10.70
C LYS A 234 7.52 14.73 -9.56
N TYR A 235 6.31 14.43 -9.04
CA TYR A 235 6.15 13.42 -8.01
C TYR A 235 6.21 12.01 -8.59
N TYR A 236 5.60 11.82 -9.76
CA TYR A 236 5.62 10.54 -10.48
C TYR A 236 7.00 10.21 -11.02
N ASP A 237 7.70 11.20 -11.58
CA ASP A 237 9.06 11.05 -12.10
C ASP A 237 10.06 10.63 -10.99
N ALA A 238 9.81 11.04 -9.75
CA ALA A 238 10.66 10.68 -8.61
C ALA A 238 10.37 9.27 -8.03
N VAL A 239 9.27 8.61 -8.41
CA VAL A 239 8.87 7.32 -7.78
C VAL A 239 9.92 6.23 -7.97
N PRO A 240 10.48 6.00 -9.17
CA PRO A 240 11.48 4.94 -9.34
C PRO A 240 12.69 5.12 -8.42
N ASP A 241 13.25 6.32 -8.36
CA ASP A 241 14.42 6.63 -7.52
C ASP A 241 14.10 6.44 -6.03
N LEU A 242 12.91 6.83 -5.59
CA LEU A 242 12.48 6.63 -4.19
C LEU A 242 12.30 5.15 -3.84
N VAL A 243 11.73 4.37 -4.74
CA VAL A 243 11.59 2.91 -4.54
C VAL A 243 12.97 2.27 -4.47
N GLU A 244 13.89 2.64 -5.37
CA GLU A 244 15.26 2.14 -5.38
C GLU A 244 16.02 2.54 -4.11
N GLU A 245 15.86 3.78 -3.62
CA GLU A 245 16.43 4.25 -2.36
C GLU A 245 15.98 3.34 -1.18
N TYR A 246 14.69 3.06 -1.07
CA TYR A 246 14.18 2.24 0.03
C TYR A 246 14.50 0.76 -0.12
N MET A 247 14.49 0.22 -1.33
CA MET A 247 15.03 -1.13 -1.59
C MET A 247 16.51 -1.22 -1.19
N GLY A 248 17.31 -0.20 -1.51
CA GLY A 248 18.72 -0.11 -1.11
C GLY A 248 18.90 -0.10 0.40
N LYS A 249 18.08 0.63 1.15
CA LYS A 249 18.08 0.62 2.63
C LYS A 249 17.76 -0.77 3.20
N ILE A 250 16.75 -1.45 2.64
CA ILE A 250 16.41 -2.81 3.02
C ILE A 250 17.54 -3.76 2.69
N ASN A 251 18.08 -3.72 1.48
CA ASN A 251 19.19 -4.56 1.04
C ASN A 251 20.39 -4.42 1.97
N ALA A 252 20.75 -3.20 2.32
CA ALA A 252 21.88 -2.94 3.24
C ALA A 252 21.61 -3.51 4.65
N LYS A 253 20.35 -3.47 5.11
CA LYS A 253 19.98 -3.90 6.46
C LYS A 253 19.90 -5.42 6.60
N ILE A 254 19.51 -6.13 5.54
CA ILE A 254 19.25 -7.57 5.59
C ILE A 254 20.10 -8.43 4.65
N GLY A 255 20.97 -7.81 3.85
CA GLY A 255 21.89 -8.52 2.95
C GLY A 255 21.21 -9.12 1.71
N THR A 256 20.13 -8.51 1.23
CA THR A 256 19.42 -8.88 -0.01
C THR A 256 19.90 -8.02 -1.20
N ASN A 257 19.32 -8.27 -2.38
CA ASN A 257 19.60 -7.49 -3.59
C ASN A 257 18.31 -7.23 -4.37
N TYR A 258 17.30 -6.68 -3.69
CA TYR A 258 16.07 -6.25 -4.35
C TYR A 258 16.34 -5.09 -5.31
N GLN A 259 15.72 -5.15 -6.49
CA GLN A 259 15.82 -4.15 -7.55
C GLN A 259 14.42 -3.87 -8.11
N LEU A 260 14.27 -2.74 -8.81
CA LEU A 260 13.00 -2.38 -9.45
C LEU A 260 12.50 -3.47 -10.40
N PHE A 261 13.43 -4.05 -11.17
CA PHE A 261 13.18 -5.17 -12.07
C PHE A 261 14.37 -6.12 -12.04
N ASN A 262 14.10 -7.42 -12.11
CA ASN A 262 15.13 -8.43 -12.28
C ASN A 262 15.04 -9.04 -13.68
N TYR A 263 16.18 -9.15 -14.34
CA TYR A 263 16.25 -9.84 -15.61
C TYR A 263 16.51 -11.35 -15.38
N TYR A 264 15.69 -12.17 -16.01
CA TYR A 264 15.84 -13.61 -16.04
C TYR A 264 15.93 -14.06 -17.51
N GLY A 265 17.08 -14.47 -17.98
CA GLY A 265 17.29 -14.91 -19.36
C GLY A 265 18.77 -15.03 -19.73
N ALA A 266 19.05 -15.25 -21.00
CA ALA A 266 20.40 -15.27 -21.51
C ALA A 266 21.02 -13.87 -21.43
N PRO A 267 22.26 -13.71 -20.91
CA PRO A 267 22.86 -12.38 -20.72
C PRO A 267 23.09 -11.61 -22.03
N ASP A 268 23.10 -12.31 -23.14
CA ASP A 268 23.35 -11.82 -24.51
C ASP A 268 22.08 -11.83 -25.39
N ALA A 269 20.91 -11.92 -24.80
CA ALA A 269 19.65 -11.89 -25.55
C ALA A 269 19.37 -10.50 -26.11
N ASP A 270 19.08 -10.43 -27.41
CA ASP A 270 18.74 -9.17 -28.10
C ASP A 270 17.27 -8.78 -27.94
N ARG A 271 16.37 -9.69 -27.54
CA ARG A 271 14.92 -9.51 -27.46
C ARG A 271 14.33 -10.39 -26.37
#